data_1059321c1d6dbf6adeeb96bd7532987b
#
_entry.id   1059321c1d6dbf6adeeb96bd7532987b
#
_cell.length_a   1.000
_cell.length_b   1.000
_cell.length_c   1.000
_cell.angle_alpha   90.00
_cell.angle_beta   90.00
_cell.angle_gamma   90.00
#
_symmetry.space_group_name_H-M   'P 1'
#
loop_
_entity.id
_entity.type
_entity.pdbx_description
1 polymer ?
#
loop_
_entity_poly.entity_id
_entity_poly.type
_entity_poly.pdbx_seq_one_letter_code
_entity_poly.pdbx_strand_id
1 'polypeptide(L)'
;MPWNISASGSRTAAALAAVASLTLALSGCSSYEATSPRDARSHPAEGARAEAAPVDCEQARCIALTFDAGPGKDTARLLDTLKREKVPATFFLLGKNHVVKHPDLVRRMAREGHEIANHTWTHKRLTDLDADGVREELSRTQDAIAEITGREPTLMRPPQGRTDDTVAAVSRELGLAQILWSATAKDYSTTDSALIERRILDQAGRDGIILLHDIYDGTVPAVPGIIRKLKKRGYTFVTVPQLLAPGRAEPGTVYKP
;
A
#
# COMPACT_ATOMS: atom_id res chain seq x y z
N MET A 1 8.06 -64.36 -76.03
CA MET A 1 7.66 -64.53 -74.62
C MET A 1 8.68 -63.78 -73.77
N PRO A 2 8.37 -62.69 -73.23
CA PRO A 2 9.27 -61.97 -72.29
C PRO A 2 8.68 -61.96 -70.90
N TRP A 3 9.53 -62.07 -69.94
CA TRP A 3 9.21 -62.05 -68.53
C TRP A 3 9.43 -60.60 -67.99
N ASN A 4 8.40 -60.18 -67.28
CA ASN A 4 8.34 -58.92 -66.59
C ASN A 4 8.84 -59.08 -65.17
N ILE A 5 9.81 -58.31 -64.75
CA ILE A 5 10.24 -58.23 -63.33
C ILE A 5 10.02 -56.81 -62.83
N SER A 6 9.02 -56.67 -62.00
CA SER A 6 8.76 -55.42 -61.27
C SER A 6 9.76 -55.23 -60.15
N ALA A 7 10.47 -54.16 -60.15
CA ALA A 7 11.28 -53.72 -59.02
C ALA A 7 10.49 -52.75 -58.14
N SER A 8 10.20 -53.12 -56.93
CA SER A 8 9.58 -52.36 -55.84
C SER A 8 10.64 -51.43 -55.20
N GLY A 9 10.53 -50.17 -55.42
CA GLY A 9 11.41 -49.20 -54.75
C GLY A 9 10.77 -48.66 -53.47
N SER A 10 11.31 -49.05 -52.36
CA SER A 10 10.97 -48.50 -51.02
C SER A 10 11.54 -47.12 -50.87
N ARG A 11 10.68 -46.12 -50.77
CA ARG A 11 11.05 -44.76 -50.37
C ARG A 11 11.02 -44.63 -48.87
N THR A 12 12.16 -44.57 -48.23
CA THR A 12 12.33 -44.20 -46.83
C THR A 12 12.17 -42.68 -46.71
N ALA A 13 11.08 -42.26 -46.08
CA ALA A 13 10.88 -40.87 -45.71
C ALA A 13 11.66 -40.57 -44.42
N ALA A 14 12.67 -39.74 -44.50
CA ALA A 14 13.39 -39.23 -43.35
C ALA A 14 12.55 -38.08 -42.74
N ALA A 15 12.02 -38.31 -41.54
CA ALA A 15 11.34 -37.31 -40.77
C ALA A 15 12.38 -36.43 -40.05
N LEU A 16 12.56 -35.18 -40.50
CA LEU A 16 13.33 -34.16 -39.80
C LEU A 16 12.47 -33.63 -38.64
N ALA A 17 12.81 -34.03 -37.42
CA ALA A 17 12.27 -33.43 -36.20
C ALA A 17 12.95 -32.09 -35.95
N ALA A 18 12.25 -31.01 -36.23
CA ALA A 18 12.67 -29.68 -35.85
C ALA A 18 12.39 -29.48 -34.35
N VAL A 19 13.44 -29.50 -33.54
CA VAL A 19 13.39 -29.14 -32.14
C VAL A 19 13.35 -27.59 -32.07
N ALA A 20 12.17 -27.02 -31.90
CA ALA A 20 11.99 -25.62 -31.61
C ALA A 20 12.37 -25.36 -30.13
N SER A 21 13.60 -24.89 -29.91
CA SER A 21 14.05 -24.42 -28.62
C SER A 21 13.33 -23.10 -28.30
N LEU A 22 12.28 -23.17 -27.47
CA LEU A 22 11.57 -22.03 -26.93
C LEU A 22 12.44 -21.42 -25.83
N THR A 23 13.27 -20.44 -26.18
CA THR A 23 13.98 -19.60 -25.21
C THR A 23 12.95 -18.66 -24.57
N LEU A 24 12.47 -19.00 -23.38
CA LEU A 24 11.78 -18.03 -22.53
C LEU A 24 12.80 -16.97 -22.13
N ALA A 25 12.70 -15.80 -22.75
CA ALA A 25 13.34 -14.58 -22.24
C ALA A 25 12.63 -14.20 -20.94
N LEU A 26 13.23 -14.54 -19.80
CA LEU A 26 12.86 -14.00 -18.49
C LEU A 26 13.24 -12.51 -18.50
N SER A 27 12.35 -11.68 -18.99
CA SER A 27 12.40 -10.24 -18.75
C SER A 27 12.14 -10.05 -17.25
N GLY A 28 13.20 -9.87 -16.47
CA GLY A 28 13.15 -9.55 -15.06
C GLY A 28 12.58 -8.14 -14.86
N CYS A 29 11.29 -7.95 -15.06
CA CYS A 29 10.54 -6.91 -14.38
C CYS A 29 10.24 -7.46 -12.99
N SER A 30 10.80 -6.87 -11.95
CA SER A 30 10.40 -7.13 -10.57
C SER A 30 8.95 -6.65 -10.39
N SER A 31 8.01 -7.45 -10.83
CA SER A 31 6.58 -7.25 -10.60
C SER A 31 6.24 -7.99 -9.31
N TYR A 32 6.23 -7.26 -8.18
CA TYR A 32 5.60 -7.77 -6.97
C TYR A 32 4.11 -8.02 -7.27
N GLU A 33 3.62 -9.14 -6.80
CA GLU A 33 2.19 -9.44 -6.85
C GLU A 33 1.48 -8.61 -5.77
N ALA A 34 0.46 -7.87 -6.15
CA ALA A 34 -0.29 -7.02 -5.23
C ALA A 34 -1.71 -7.55 -5.04
N THR A 35 -2.16 -7.63 -3.80
CA THR A 35 -3.52 -8.01 -3.43
C THR A 35 -4.39 -6.77 -3.35
N SER A 36 -5.56 -6.78 -4.02
CA SER A 36 -6.50 -5.68 -3.89
C SER A 36 -7.22 -5.73 -2.53
N PRO A 37 -7.71 -4.59 -1.99
CA PRO A 37 -8.52 -4.60 -0.77
C PRO A 37 -9.77 -5.48 -0.87
N ARG A 38 -10.35 -5.60 -2.05
CA ARG A 38 -11.49 -6.48 -2.30
C ARG A 38 -11.12 -7.95 -2.19
N ASP A 39 -9.99 -8.34 -2.79
CA ASP A 39 -9.51 -9.72 -2.72
C ASP A 39 -9.13 -10.11 -1.29
N ALA A 40 -8.51 -9.18 -0.54
CA ALA A 40 -8.21 -9.38 0.87
C ALA A 40 -9.46 -9.64 1.71
N ARG A 41 -10.58 -8.97 1.43
CA ARG A 41 -11.87 -9.22 2.10
C ARG A 41 -12.48 -10.56 1.73
N SER A 42 -12.35 -10.98 0.48
CA SER A 42 -12.95 -12.21 -0.04
C SER A 42 -12.24 -13.49 0.43
N HIS A 43 -10.98 -13.37 0.85
CA HIS A 43 -10.13 -14.48 1.28
C HIS A 43 -9.52 -14.18 2.66
N PRO A 44 -10.33 -14.11 3.72
CA PRO A 44 -9.80 -13.90 5.07
C PRO A 44 -8.93 -15.11 5.45
N ALA A 45 -7.72 -14.83 5.98
CA ALA A 45 -6.83 -15.88 6.46
C ALA A 45 -7.53 -16.78 7.49
N GLU A 46 -7.30 -18.09 7.43
CA GLU A 46 -7.89 -19.05 8.37
C GLU A 46 -7.56 -18.68 9.83
N GLY A 47 -8.59 -18.56 10.66
CA GLY A 47 -8.46 -18.21 12.09
C GLY A 47 -8.51 -16.69 12.40
N ALA A 48 -8.54 -15.82 11.40
CA ALA A 48 -8.59 -14.39 11.58
C ALA A 48 -10.03 -13.86 11.58
N ARG A 49 -10.80 -14.08 12.66
CA ARG A 49 -11.95 -13.21 12.94
C ARG A 49 -11.41 -11.84 13.37
N ALA A 50 -11.30 -10.90 12.44
CA ALA A 50 -11.20 -9.50 12.81
C ALA A 50 -12.45 -9.13 13.64
N GLU A 51 -12.28 -8.33 14.69
CA GLU A 51 -13.44 -7.65 15.27
C GLU A 51 -14.25 -7.03 14.14
N ALA A 52 -15.59 -7.16 14.22
CA ALA A 52 -16.45 -6.64 13.18
C ALA A 52 -16.09 -5.18 12.90
N ALA A 53 -15.66 -4.88 11.69
CA ALA A 53 -15.36 -3.51 11.31
C ALA A 53 -16.64 -2.67 11.50
N PRO A 54 -16.53 -1.43 11.99
CA PRO A 54 -17.68 -0.56 12.21
C PRO A 54 -18.42 -0.23 10.91
N VAL A 55 -17.80 -0.52 9.75
CA VAL A 55 -18.33 -0.29 8.40
C VAL A 55 -18.14 -1.56 7.57
N ASP A 56 -19.20 -2.04 6.94
CA ASP A 56 -19.15 -3.11 5.95
C ASP A 56 -18.80 -2.53 4.56
N CYS A 57 -17.56 -2.70 4.13
CA CYS A 57 -17.09 -2.20 2.83
C CYS A 57 -17.56 -3.04 1.62
N GLU A 58 -18.20 -4.20 1.84
CA GLU A 58 -18.91 -4.92 0.78
C GLU A 58 -20.21 -4.18 0.38
N GLN A 59 -20.84 -3.50 1.31
CA GLN A 59 -22.06 -2.73 1.09
C GLN A 59 -21.75 -1.24 0.88
N ALA A 60 -20.87 -0.66 1.70
CA ALA A 60 -20.50 0.75 1.64
C ALA A 60 -19.47 1.04 0.52
N ARG A 61 -19.48 2.26 0.00
CA ARG A 61 -18.46 2.76 -0.90
C ARG A 61 -17.28 3.29 -0.10
N CYS A 62 -16.44 2.37 0.40
CA CYS A 62 -15.31 2.72 1.25
C CYS A 62 -14.16 3.37 0.49
N ILE A 63 -13.42 4.24 1.21
CA ILE A 63 -12.15 4.82 0.76
C ILE A 63 -11.27 5.11 1.99
N ALA A 64 -9.97 4.81 1.90
CA ALA A 64 -9.01 5.13 2.96
C ALA A 64 -8.28 6.43 2.65
N LEU A 65 -8.29 7.36 3.61
CA LEU A 65 -7.49 8.58 3.56
C LEU A 65 -6.18 8.33 4.32
N THR A 66 -5.04 8.49 3.65
CA THR A 66 -3.74 8.21 4.26
C THR A 66 -2.77 9.38 4.12
N PHE A 67 -1.90 9.53 5.13
CA PHE A 67 -0.91 10.60 5.18
C PHE A 67 0.47 10.01 5.46
N ASP A 68 1.45 10.38 4.64
CA ASP A 68 2.83 9.92 4.74
C ASP A 68 3.77 10.99 5.30
N ALA A 69 4.89 10.53 5.83
CA ALA A 69 6.04 11.34 6.24
C ALA A 69 5.82 12.32 7.40
N GLY A 70 4.66 12.31 8.06
CA GLY A 70 4.38 13.10 9.25
C GLY A 70 4.95 12.46 10.55
N PRO A 71 4.64 13.07 11.72
CA PRO A 71 3.97 14.35 11.94
C PRO A 71 4.79 15.57 11.53
N GLY A 72 4.11 16.64 11.11
CA GLY A 72 4.73 17.92 10.78
C GLY A 72 4.02 19.11 11.42
N LYS A 73 4.38 20.32 11.01
CA LYS A 73 3.86 21.59 11.58
C LYS A 73 2.34 21.75 11.49
N ASP A 74 1.72 21.20 10.44
CA ASP A 74 0.28 21.32 10.18
C ASP A 74 -0.54 20.12 10.66
N THR A 75 0.09 19.10 11.21
CA THR A 75 -0.57 17.86 11.66
C THR A 75 -1.65 18.12 12.73
N ALA A 76 -1.40 19.02 13.68
CA ALA A 76 -2.40 19.37 14.69
C ALA A 76 -3.69 19.89 14.07
N ARG A 77 -3.59 20.77 13.07
CA ARG A 77 -4.73 21.33 12.32
C ARG A 77 -5.44 20.28 11.47
N LEU A 78 -4.67 19.34 10.91
CA LEU A 78 -5.24 18.18 10.21
C LEU A 78 -6.09 17.34 11.14
N LEU A 79 -5.58 16.98 12.33
CA LEU A 79 -6.31 16.20 13.33
C LEU A 79 -7.59 16.91 13.79
N ASP A 80 -7.57 18.24 13.99
CA ASP A 80 -8.77 19.03 14.28
C ASP A 80 -9.82 18.89 13.16
N THR A 81 -9.37 18.88 11.91
CA THR A 81 -10.23 18.71 10.75
C THR A 81 -10.85 17.31 10.70
N LEU A 82 -10.02 16.27 10.84
CA LEU A 82 -10.47 14.88 10.83
C LEU A 82 -11.49 14.61 11.96
N LYS A 83 -11.22 15.13 13.16
CA LYS A 83 -12.12 15.04 14.32
C LYS A 83 -13.45 15.72 14.05
N ARG A 84 -13.45 16.97 13.59
CA ARG A 84 -14.66 17.73 13.24
C ARG A 84 -15.49 17.02 12.17
N GLU A 85 -14.82 16.49 11.17
CA GLU A 85 -15.47 15.76 10.07
C GLU A 85 -15.82 14.31 10.42
N LYS A 86 -15.41 13.80 11.60
CA LYS A 86 -15.57 12.40 12.03
C LYS A 86 -15.03 11.42 11.00
N VAL A 87 -13.81 11.66 10.52
CA VAL A 87 -13.13 10.85 9.51
C VAL A 87 -11.92 10.18 10.13
N PRO A 88 -11.86 8.85 10.19
CA PRO A 88 -10.65 8.13 10.53
C PRO A 88 -9.67 8.18 9.36
N ALA A 89 -8.37 8.08 9.66
CA ALA A 89 -7.31 8.08 8.67
C ALA A 89 -6.21 7.08 9.07
N THR A 90 -5.29 6.78 8.13
CA THR A 90 -4.08 6.02 8.42
C THR A 90 -2.87 6.91 8.19
N PHE A 91 -1.97 6.95 9.17
CA PHE A 91 -0.75 7.75 9.14
C PHE A 91 0.47 6.85 9.03
N PHE A 92 1.22 6.96 7.94
CA PHE A 92 2.50 6.29 7.74
C PHE A 92 3.62 7.23 8.19
N LEU A 93 4.14 7.01 9.38
CA LEU A 93 5.00 7.96 10.07
C LEU A 93 6.49 7.68 9.87
N LEU A 94 7.27 8.75 9.70
CA LEU A 94 8.73 8.72 9.70
C LEU A 94 9.29 8.76 11.13
N GLY A 95 10.26 7.90 11.43
CA GLY A 95 10.80 7.76 12.78
C GLY A 95 11.64 8.96 13.24
N LYS A 96 12.83 9.15 12.63
CA LYS A 96 13.93 9.99 13.15
C LYS A 96 13.58 11.44 13.47
N ASN A 97 12.95 12.14 12.55
CA ASN A 97 12.72 13.58 12.66
C ASN A 97 11.25 13.95 12.89
N HIS A 98 10.38 12.98 12.97
CA HIS A 98 8.94 13.18 13.04
C HIS A 98 8.36 12.51 14.30
N VAL A 99 8.32 11.18 14.38
CA VAL A 99 7.81 10.46 15.56
C VAL A 99 8.54 10.89 16.84
N VAL A 100 9.89 10.85 16.82
CA VAL A 100 10.71 11.19 17.99
C VAL A 100 10.54 12.66 18.42
N LYS A 101 10.34 13.58 17.47
CA LYS A 101 10.20 15.00 17.79
C LYS A 101 8.78 15.42 18.17
N HIS A 102 7.77 14.63 17.81
CA HIS A 102 6.37 14.99 18.01
C HIS A 102 5.55 13.85 18.69
N PRO A 103 6.05 13.28 19.82
CA PRO A 103 5.39 12.14 20.47
C PRO A 103 3.93 12.45 20.89
N ASP A 104 3.64 13.72 21.25
CA ASP A 104 2.30 14.11 21.65
C ASP A 104 1.29 14.07 20.49
N LEU A 105 1.73 14.40 19.27
CA LEU A 105 0.89 14.26 18.07
C LEU A 105 0.64 12.80 17.75
N VAL A 106 1.65 11.93 17.87
CA VAL A 106 1.50 10.47 17.69
C VAL A 106 0.50 9.89 18.70
N ARG A 107 0.63 10.26 20.00
CA ARG A 107 -0.36 9.86 21.03
C ARG A 107 -1.75 10.38 20.71
N ARG A 108 -1.86 11.61 20.21
CA ARG A 108 -3.14 12.20 19.82
C ARG A 108 -3.80 11.44 18.69
N MET A 109 -3.04 11.09 17.62
CA MET A 109 -3.52 10.25 16.52
C MET A 109 -4.11 8.94 17.03
N ALA A 110 -3.36 8.21 17.90
CA ALA A 110 -3.81 6.95 18.47
C ALA A 110 -5.11 7.11 19.30
N ARG A 111 -5.18 8.11 20.17
CA ARG A 111 -6.36 8.36 21.02
C ARG A 111 -7.58 8.81 20.22
N GLU A 112 -7.41 9.44 19.08
CA GLU A 112 -8.51 9.87 18.20
C GLU A 112 -8.96 8.76 17.24
N GLY A 113 -8.38 7.54 17.34
CA GLY A 113 -8.82 6.35 16.60
C GLY A 113 -8.27 6.27 15.18
N HIS A 114 -7.19 6.96 14.89
CA HIS A 114 -6.47 6.81 13.64
C HIS A 114 -5.54 5.60 13.68
N GLU A 115 -5.35 4.96 12.55
CA GLU A 115 -4.35 3.91 12.39
C GLU A 115 -2.95 4.53 12.23
N ILE A 116 -1.96 3.98 12.96
CA ILE A 116 -0.57 4.42 12.90
C ILE A 116 0.27 3.32 12.28
N ALA A 117 1.00 3.66 11.25
CA ALA A 117 1.78 2.76 10.43
C ALA A 117 3.21 3.28 10.24
N ASN A 118 4.08 2.39 9.78
CA ASN A 118 5.52 2.62 9.62
C ASN A 118 5.84 3.18 8.23
N HIS A 119 6.65 4.26 8.16
CA HIS A 119 7.17 4.81 6.90
C HIS A 119 8.70 4.91 6.89
N THR A 120 9.37 4.00 7.60
CA THR A 120 10.83 3.93 7.76
C THR A 120 11.41 4.99 8.73
N TRP A 121 12.68 4.83 9.07
CA TRP A 121 13.36 5.72 9.99
C TRP A 121 13.79 7.03 9.34
N THR A 122 14.40 6.96 8.14
CA THR A 122 15.00 8.12 7.46
C THR A 122 14.47 8.37 6.05
N HIS A 123 13.43 7.65 5.61
CA HIS A 123 12.88 7.74 4.25
C HIS A 123 13.83 7.29 3.13
N LYS A 124 14.79 6.41 3.43
CA LYS A 124 15.62 5.81 2.39
C LYS A 124 14.78 4.92 1.49
N ARG A 125 15.17 4.83 0.22
CA ARG A 125 14.61 3.85 -0.70
C ARG A 125 15.07 2.46 -0.25
N LEU A 126 14.13 1.63 0.22
CA LEU A 126 14.45 0.34 0.82
C LEU A 126 15.10 -0.63 -0.18
N THR A 127 14.73 -0.55 -1.47
CA THR A 127 15.31 -1.38 -2.53
C THR A 127 16.77 -1.06 -2.86
N ASP A 128 17.34 0.00 -2.27
CA ASP A 128 18.74 0.35 -2.42
C ASP A 128 19.59 -0.15 -1.22
N LEU A 129 18.97 -0.86 -0.26
CA LEU A 129 19.57 -1.38 0.95
C LEU A 129 19.63 -2.91 0.93
N ASP A 130 20.57 -3.47 1.69
CA ASP A 130 20.56 -4.89 2.04
C ASP A 130 19.50 -5.20 3.13
N ALA A 131 19.30 -6.47 3.44
CA ALA A 131 18.29 -6.91 4.39
C ALA A 131 18.48 -6.29 5.80
N ASP A 132 19.71 -6.11 6.23
CA ASP A 132 20.01 -5.50 7.54
C ASP A 132 19.69 -4.02 7.56
N GLY A 133 20.00 -3.30 6.47
CA GLY A 133 19.63 -1.91 6.30
C GLY A 133 18.11 -1.70 6.25
N VAL A 134 17.38 -2.59 5.56
CA VAL A 134 15.90 -2.57 5.55
C VAL A 134 15.37 -2.82 6.96
N ARG A 135 15.91 -3.82 7.67
CA ARG A 135 15.50 -4.16 9.03
C ARG A 135 15.72 -2.97 9.99
N GLU A 136 16.89 -2.31 9.92
CA GLU A 136 17.18 -1.14 10.75
C GLU A 136 16.18 0.01 10.49
N GLU A 137 15.90 0.33 9.23
CA GLU A 137 14.96 1.40 8.86
C GLU A 137 13.54 1.12 9.37
N LEU A 138 13.09 -0.12 9.36
CA LEU A 138 11.74 -0.50 9.79
C LEU A 138 11.65 -0.68 11.31
N SER A 139 12.55 -1.47 11.94
CA SER A 139 12.46 -1.79 13.36
C SER A 139 12.57 -0.55 14.26
N ARG A 140 13.52 0.35 13.95
CA ARG A 140 13.67 1.59 14.75
C ARG A 140 12.41 2.46 14.76
N THR A 141 11.69 2.50 13.65
CA THR A 141 10.43 3.26 13.58
C THR A 141 9.32 2.54 14.31
N GLN A 142 9.26 1.21 14.20
CA GLN A 142 8.31 0.36 14.90
C GLN A 142 8.45 0.51 16.42
N ASP A 143 9.68 0.39 16.93
CA ASP A 143 10.01 0.56 18.35
C ASP A 143 9.60 1.95 18.86
N ALA A 144 9.95 3.01 18.12
CA ALA A 144 9.61 4.39 18.52
C ALA A 144 8.09 4.64 18.54
N ILE A 145 7.33 4.06 17.61
CA ILE A 145 5.87 4.14 17.62
C ILE A 145 5.30 3.33 18.79
N ALA A 146 5.79 2.10 19.00
CA ALA A 146 5.34 1.23 20.08
C ALA A 146 5.59 1.84 21.47
N GLU A 147 6.74 2.46 21.69
CA GLU A 147 7.06 3.17 22.92
C GLU A 147 6.06 4.29 23.23
N ILE A 148 5.62 5.01 22.21
CA ILE A 148 4.69 6.15 22.39
C ILE A 148 3.24 5.70 22.53
N THR A 149 2.82 4.67 21.77
CA THR A 149 1.41 4.27 21.63
C THR A 149 1.04 3.03 22.42
N GLY A 150 2.03 2.25 22.89
CA GLY A 150 1.84 0.93 23.49
C GLY A 150 1.46 -0.18 22.49
N ARG A 151 1.55 0.08 21.18
CA ARG A 151 1.16 -0.86 20.10
C ARG A 151 2.17 -0.79 18.96
N GLU A 152 2.61 -1.96 18.50
CA GLU A 152 3.43 -2.06 17.30
C GLU A 152 2.58 -1.84 16.04
N PRO A 153 3.07 -1.07 15.06
CA PRO A 153 2.48 -1.03 13.73
C PRO A 153 2.46 -2.41 13.06
N THR A 154 1.38 -2.72 12.37
CA THR A 154 1.28 -3.93 11.53
C THR A 154 1.30 -3.61 10.04
N LEU A 155 1.30 -2.32 9.71
CA LEU A 155 1.35 -1.81 8.34
C LEU A 155 2.59 -0.96 8.14
N MET A 156 3.13 -1.02 6.92
CA MET A 156 4.15 -0.10 6.47
C MET A 156 3.86 0.39 5.05
N ARG A 157 4.43 1.53 4.69
CA ARG A 157 4.48 1.98 3.30
C ARG A 157 5.92 2.20 2.90
N PRO A 158 6.44 1.50 1.88
CA PRO A 158 7.80 1.72 1.42
C PRO A 158 7.93 3.10 0.77
N PRO A 159 9.01 3.85 1.04
CA PRO A 159 9.27 5.12 0.39
C PRO A 159 9.18 5.01 -1.13
N GLN A 160 8.48 5.98 -1.76
CA GLN A 160 8.22 6.03 -3.20
C GLN A 160 7.43 4.82 -3.75
N GLY A 161 6.85 3.98 -2.89
CA GLY A 161 6.15 2.75 -3.29
C GLY A 161 7.06 1.66 -3.87
N ARG A 162 8.39 1.74 -3.63
CA ARG A 162 9.35 0.77 -4.15
C ARG A 162 9.54 -0.38 -3.18
N THR A 163 9.33 -1.58 -3.70
CA THR A 163 9.47 -2.84 -2.96
C THR A 163 10.08 -3.92 -3.86
N ASP A 164 10.66 -4.93 -3.24
CA ASP A 164 11.22 -6.14 -3.84
C ASP A 164 11.12 -7.31 -2.86
N ASP A 165 11.68 -8.46 -3.24
CA ASP A 165 11.65 -9.67 -2.42
C ASP A 165 12.39 -9.50 -1.07
N THR A 166 13.46 -8.73 -1.03
CA THR A 166 14.20 -8.42 0.21
C THR A 166 13.33 -7.60 1.16
N VAL A 167 12.70 -6.55 0.67
CA VAL A 167 11.78 -5.71 1.45
C VAL A 167 10.58 -6.53 1.93
N ALA A 168 10.03 -7.40 1.08
CA ALA A 168 8.91 -8.27 1.43
C ALA A 168 9.29 -9.28 2.52
N ALA A 169 10.48 -9.90 2.42
CA ALA A 169 10.97 -10.86 3.41
C ALA A 169 11.17 -10.20 4.79
N VAL A 170 11.86 -9.06 4.84
CA VAL A 170 12.08 -8.33 6.11
C VAL A 170 10.77 -7.79 6.69
N SER A 171 9.86 -7.29 5.83
CA SER A 171 8.53 -6.86 6.29
C SER A 171 7.76 -8.00 6.94
N ARG A 172 7.85 -9.23 6.37
CA ARG A 172 7.23 -10.43 6.93
C ARG A 172 7.82 -10.78 8.29
N GLU A 173 9.15 -10.76 8.43
CA GLU A 173 9.85 -11.00 9.71
C GLU A 173 9.39 -10.04 10.81
N LEU A 174 9.17 -8.78 10.45
CA LEU A 174 8.75 -7.71 11.37
C LEU A 174 7.23 -7.61 11.56
N GLY A 175 6.44 -8.52 10.98
CA GLY A 175 4.98 -8.49 11.12
C GLY A 175 4.30 -7.34 10.35
N LEU A 176 4.95 -6.77 9.33
CA LEU A 176 4.48 -5.61 8.57
C LEU A 176 3.92 -6.00 7.21
N ALA A 177 2.70 -5.58 6.90
CA ALA A 177 2.14 -5.60 5.55
C ALA A 177 2.45 -4.30 4.80
N GLN A 178 2.65 -4.39 3.50
CA GLN A 178 3.03 -3.25 2.66
C GLN A 178 1.80 -2.64 1.99
N ILE A 179 1.57 -1.33 2.19
CA ILE A 179 0.38 -0.64 1.69
C ILE A 179 0.77 0.40 0.65
N LEU A 180 0.30 0.21 -0.58
CA LEU A 180 0.41 1.19 -1.66
C LEU A 180 -0.90 1.97 -1.81
N TRP A 181 -1.09 2.66 -2.93
CA TRP A 181 -2.21 3.57 -3.14
C TRP A 181 -2.74 3.51 -4.57
N SER A 182 -3.96 4.02 -4.77
CA SER A 182 -4.58 4.20 -6.10
C SER A 182 -4.74 5.66 -6.49
N ALA A 183 -4.70 6.60 -5.53
CA ALA A 183 -4.87 8.02 -5.81
C ALA A 183 -3.79 8.84 -5.11
N THR A 184 -3.17 9.77 -5.83
CA THR A 184 -2.19 10.72 -5.28
C THR A 184 -2.31 12.09 -5.91
N ALA A 185 -2.21 13.13 -5.10
CA ALA A 185 -2.22 14.51 -5.57
C ALA A 185 -0.85 14.99 -6.09
N LYS A 186 0.23 14.24 -5.83
CA LYS A 186 1.60 14.74 -5.97
C LYS A 186 1.77 16.10 -5.27
N ASP A 187 1.27 16.17 -4.05
CA ASP A 187 1.16 17.38 -3.21
C ASP A 187 2.54 17.95 -2.83
N TYR A 188 3.59 17.12 -2.90
CA TYR A 188 4.99 17.57 -2.80
C TYR A 188 5.44 18.49 -3.95
N SER A 189 4.66 18.59 -5.02
CA SER A 189 5.00 19.37 -6.23
C SER A 189 4.21 20.67 -6.36
N THR A 190 3.34 21.00 -5.42
CA THR A 190 2.47 22.18 -5.48
C THR A 190 1.96 22.60 -4.11
N THR A 191 1.74 23.90 -3.92
CA THR A 191 1.04 24.46 -2.77
C THR A 191 -0.41 24.84 -3.09
N ASP A 192 -0.88 24.62 -4.32
CA ASP A 192 -2.25 24.90 -4.75
C ASP A 192 -3.21 23.83 -4.21
N SER A 193 -3.89 24.16 -3.13
CA SER A 193 -4.87 23.28 -2.47
C SER A 193 -6.04 22.90 -3.38
N ALA A 194 -6.46 23.77 -4.30
CA ALA A 194 -7.54 23.48 -5.24
C ALA A 194 -7.08 22.43 -6.28
N LEU A 195 -5.82 22.51 -6.73
CA LEU A 195 -5.23 21.51 -7.61
C LEU A 195 -5.08 20.17 -6.92
N ILE A 196 -4.61 20.16 -5.65
CA ILE A 196 -4.51 18.96 -4.82
C ILE A 196 -5.87 18.28 -4.69
N GLU A 197 -6.90 19.05 -4.29
CA GLU A 197 -8.27 18.55 -4.16
C GLU A 197 -8.77 17.94 -5.48
N ARG A 198 -8.64 18.66 -6.60
CA ARG A 198 -9.08 18.19 -7.92
C ARG A 198 -8.41 16.88 -8.29
N ARG A 199 -7.07 16.78 -8.17
CA ARG A 199 -6.31 15.57 -8.50
C ARG A 199 -6.78 14.34 -7.72
N ILE A 200 -7.11 14.49 -6.43
CA ILE A 200 -7.67 13.41 -5.62
C ILE A 200 -9.07 13.03 -6.09
N LEU A 201 -9.94 14.01 -6.31
CA LEU A 201 -11.32 13.77 -6.71
C LEU A 201 -11.45 13.09 -8.08
N ASP A 202 -10.49 13.33 -8.97
CA ASP A 202 -10.45 12.73 -10.31
C ASP A 202 -10.00 11.26 -10.29
N GLN A 203 -9.20 10.87 -9.28
CA GLN A 203 -8.66 9.52 -9.13
C GLN A 203 -9.42 8.65 -8.12
N ALA A 204 -10.26 9.27 -7.28
CA ALA A 204 -10.95 8.57 -6.19
C ALA A 204 -11.89 7.49 -6.73
N GLY A 205 -11.67 6.24 -6.31
CA GLY A 205 -12.45 5.06 -6.63
C GLY A 205 -12.93 4.32 -5.38
N ARG A 206 -13.93 3.43 -5.52
CA ARG A 206 -14.33 2.51 -4.46
C ARG A 206 -13.15 1.65 -4.06
N ASP A 207 -13.02 1.39 -2.76
CA ASP A 207 -11.93 0.62 -2.16
C ASP A 207 -10.54 1.25 -2.37
N GLY A 208 -10.50 2.52 -2.79
CA GLY A 208 -9.28 3.26 -3.03
C GLY A 208 -8.53 3.64 -1.75
N ILE A 209 -7.22 3.80 -1.90
CA ILE A 209 -6.32 4.32 -0.88
C ILE A 209 -5.73 5.63 -1.40
N ILE A 210 -6.00 6.73 -0.72
CA ILE A 210 -5.54 8.07 -1.09
C ILE A 210 -4.22 8.37 -0.38
N LEU A 211 -3.18 8.71 -1.14
CA LEU A 211 -1.89 9.19 -0.62
C LEU A 211 -1.83 10.71 -0.61
N LEU A 212 -1.60 11.28 0.56
CA LEU A 212 -1.27 12.68 0.81
C LEU A 212 -0.11 12.77 1.82
N HIS A 213 0.40 13.98 2.08
CA HIS A 213 1.44 14.24 3.08
C HIS A 213 1.02 15.46 3.91
N ASP A 214 1.02 15.33 5.24
CA ASP A 214 0.64 16.42 6.15
C ASP A 214 1.76 17.43 6.44
N ILE A 215 2.89 17.25 5.78
CA ILE A 215 4.09 18.08 5.89
C ILE A 215 4.21 19.16 4.80
N TYR A 216 3.38 19.12 3.75
CA TYR A 216 3.40 20.10 2.66
C TYR A 216 2.28 21.15 2.81
N ASP A 217 2.60 22.40 2.56
CA ASP A 217 1.75 23.56 2.86
C ASP A 217 0.36 23.53 2.19
N GLY A 218 0.26 23.00 0.98
CA GLY A 218 -0.99 22.93 0.21
C GLY A 218 -1.95 21.83 0.64
N THR A 219 -1.46 20.80 1.33
CA THR A 219 -2.23 19.58 1.58
C THR A 219 -3.30 19.76 2.63
N VAL A 220 -2.92 20.18 3.84
CA VAL A 220 -3.87 20.31 4.96
C VAL A 220 -5.03 21.24 4.64
N PRO A 221 -4.85 22.38 3.94
CA PRO A 221 -5.96 23.21 3.48
C PRO A 221 -6.90 22.54 2.46
N ALA A 222 -6.42 21.57 1.66
CA ALA A 222 -7.23 20.84 0.68
C ALA A 222 -8.15 19.78 1.34
N VAL A 223 -7.75 19.22 2.47
CA VAL A 223 -8.42 18.07 3.11
C VAL A 223 -9.90 18.30 3.39
N PRO A 224 -10.37 19.47 3.94
CA PRO A 224 -11.79 19.69 4.19
C PRO A 224 -12.64 19.60 2.91
N GLY A 225 -12.13 20.12 1.79
CA GLY A 225 -12.79 20.05 0.49
C GLY A 225 -12.88 18.63 -0.05
N ILE A 226 -11.77 17.89 0.02
CA ILE A 226 -11.69 16.47 -0.36
C ILE A 226 -12.75 15.66 0.42
N ILE A 227 -12.76 15.79 1.75
CA ILE A 227 -13.70 15.05 2.61
C ILE A 227 -15.16 15.36 2.24
N ARG A 228 -15.53 16.64 2.20
CA ARG A 228 -16.92 17.02 1.91
C ARG A 228 -17.40 16.53 0.54
N LYS A 229 -16.54 16.67 -0.49
CA LYS A 229 -16.90 16.27 -1.85
C LYS A 229 -16.98 14.74 -2.00
N LEU A 230 -16.09 13.98 -1.36
CA LEU A 230 -16.15 12.53 -1.38
C LEU A 230 -17.36 12.01 -0.58
N LYS A 231 -17.68 12.58 0.58
CA LYS A 231 -18.93 12.27 1.32
C LYS A 231 -20.17 12.55 0.44
N LYS A 232 -20.21 13.67 -0.28
CA LYS A 232 -21.30 13.98 -1.21
C LYS A 232 -21.40 12.98 -2.37
N ARG A 233 -20.28 12.34 -2.76
CA ARG A 233 -20.25 11.25 -3.76
C ARG A 233 -20.59 9.88 -3.16
N GLY A 234 -21.02 9.81 -1.89
CA GLY A 234 -21.43 8.59 -1.19
C GLY A 234 -20.25 7.75 -0.65
N TYR A 235 -19.06 8.32 -0.52
CA TYR A 235 -17.94 7.60 0.08
C TYR A 235 -18.02 7.61 1.60
N THR A 236 -17.67 6.47 2.20
CA THR A 236 -17.44 6.28 3.62
C THR A 236 -15.94 6.16 3.87
N PHE A 237 -15.41 7.03 4.73
CA PHE A 237 -14.00 7.01 5.10
C PHE A 237 -13.72 5.94 6.16
N VAL A 238 -12.67 5.17 5.94
CA VAL A 238 -12.22 4.09 6.82
C VAL A 238 -10.70 4.12 6.96
N THR A 239 -10.14 3.47 7.99
CA THR A 239 -8.70 3.18 8.04
C THR A 239 -8.33 2.05 7.07
N VAL A 240 -7.04 1.86 6.78
CA VAL A 240 -6.61 0.75 5.91
C VAL A 240 -7.01 -0.62 6.49
N PRO A 241 -6.81 -0.93 7.80
CA PRO A 241 -7.30 -2.18 8.35
C PRO A 241 -8.82 -2.38 8.20
N GLN A 242 -9.61 -1.33 8.40
CA GLN A 242 -11.07 -1.39 8.18
C GLN A 242 -11.43 -1.61 6.71
N LEU A 243 -10.65 -1.07 5.78
CA LEU A 243 -10.84 -1.28 4.34
C LEU A 243 -10.61 -2.75 3.94
N LEU A 244 -9.68 -3.43 4.61
CA LEU A 244 -9.35 -4.83 4.35
C LEU A 244 -10.27 -5.82 5.09
N ALA A 245 -10.99 -5.36 6.12
CA ALA A 245 -11.83 -6.22 6.96
C ALA A 245 -13.02 -6.82 6.17
N PRO A 246 -13.42 -8.10 6.43
CA PRO A 246 -13.01 -8.96 7.54
C PRO A 246 -11.63 -9.63 7.36
N GLY A 247 -10.98 -9.48 6.21
CA GLY A 247 -9.60 -9.90 6.02
C GLY A 247 -8.63 -9.10 6.88
N ARG A 248 -7.40 -9.56 6.98
CA ARG A 248 -6.29 -8.88 7.66
C ARG A 248 -5.16 -8.63 6.70
N ALA A 249 -4.36 -7.63 6.98
CA ALA A 249 -3.12 -7.40 6.26
C ALA A 249 -2.09 -8.45 6.65
N GLU A 250 -1.71 -9.32 5.71
CA GLU A 250 -0.72 -10.38 5.91
C GLU A 250 0.70 -9.81 5.83
N PRO A 251 1.57 -10.11 6.82
CA PRO A 251 2.96 -9.63 6.81
C PRO A 251 3.71 -10.00 5.52
N GLY A 252 4.46 -9.04 4.98
CA GLY A 252 5.22 -9.18 3.73
C GLY A 252 4.39 -9.04 2.46
N THR A 253 3.06 -9.11 2.54
CA THR A 253 2.17 -8.95 1.38
C THR A 253 2.00 -7.50 0.99
N VAL A 254 1.95 -7.22 -0.31
CA VAL A 254 1.71 -5.89 -0.86
C VAL A 254 0.22 -5.72 -1.17
N TYR A 255 -0.41 -4.70 -0.60
CA TYR A 255 -1.79 -4.32 -0.87
C TYR A 255 -1.85 -3.06 -1.72
N LYS A 256 -2.61 -3.13 -2.82
CA LYS A 256 -2.81 -2.01 -3.74
C LYS A 256 -4.20 -2.09 -4.36
N PRO A 257 -5.04 -1.01 -4.28
CA PRO A 257 -6.32 -0.93 -4.98
C PRO A 257 -6.20 -0.92 -6.49
#